data_5f64675d773399f6871edeb177bb9218
#
_entry.id   5f64675d773399f6871edeb177bb9218
#
_cell.length_a   1.000
_cell.length_b   1.000
_cell.length_c   1.000
_cell.angle_alpha   90.00
_cell.angle_beta   90.00
_cell.angle_gamma   90.00
#
_symmetry.space_group_name_H-M   'P 1'
#
loop_
_entity.id
_entity.type
_entity.pdbx_description
1 polymer ?
#
loop_
_entity_poly.entity_id
_entity_poly.type
_entity_poly.pdbx_seq_one_letter_code
_entity_poly.pdbx_strand_id
1 'polypeptide(L)'
;TLGDIGKAGLDISSPGHVAFTADGAARNVLDPGRMEASARFEGDFRDMAFLEALLPDSALRRRIAIPDRIRLRGTAGADKGAFSAASTLSTDGGEIALQGRLDTRSEAYGIELRCDSFPLNSFLPADSLGLLDLALQAGGSGFDPLRAQTRGNIRLQVDRAEFRGRDFGGVKLNANLEGGQLSGRLSD
;
A
#
# COMPACT_ATOMS: atom_id res chain seq x y z
N THR A 1 18.22 -10.64 25.74
CA THR A 1 19.09 -10.90 24.57
C THR A 1 19.15 -9.63 23.74
N LEU A 2 20.33 -9.24 23.25
CA LEU A 2 20.49 -8.10 22.35
C LEU A 2 19.64 -8.34 21.07
N GLY A 3 18.68 -7.44 20.81
CA GLY A 3 17.81 -7.52 19.63
C GLY A 3 16.39 -8.03 19.87
N ASP A 4 15.99 -8.19 21.15
CA ASP A 4 14.61 -8.54 21.46
C ASP A 4 13.87 -7.32 22.01
N ILE A 5 12.70 -7.03 21.43
CA ILE A 5 11.73 -6.05 21.91
C ILE A 5 10.49 -6.85 22.33
N GLY A 6 10.31 -7.05 23.64
CA GLY A 6 9.24 -7.88 24.17
C GLY A 6 7.85 -7.34 23.85
N LYS A 7 7.62 -6.08 24.14
CA LYS A 7 6.45 -5.30 23.73
C LYS A 7 6.85 -3.84 23.60
N ALA A 8 6.35 -3.19 22.54
CA ALA A 8 6.47 -1.75 22.37
C ALA A 8 5.10 -1.20 21.99
N GLY A 9 4.77 -0.05 22.54
CA GLY A 9 3.56 0.70 22.20
C GLY A 9 3.93 2.15 21.91
N LEU A 10 3.26 2.75 20.97
CA LEU A 10 3.35 4.16 20.63
C LEU A 10 1.92 4.71 20.63
N ASP A 11 1.71 5.80 21.35
CA ASP A 11 0.47 6.57 21.34
C ASP A 11 0.84 8.02 21.03
N ILE A 12 0.25 8.55 19.97
CA ILE A 12 0.42 9.95 19.58
C ILE A 12 -0.99 10.53 19.45
N SER A 13 -1.26 11.54 20.24
CA SER A 13 -2.56 12.21 20.21
C SER A 13 -2.41 13.72 20.19
N SER A 14 -3.24 14.36 19.37
CA SER A 14 -3.46 15.80 19.37
C SER A 14 -4.97 16.02 19.30
N PRO A 15 -5.57 16.65 20.30
CA PRO A 15 -7.01 16.81 20.38
C PRO A 15 -7.59 17.42 19.11
N GLY A 16 -8.53 16.70 18.49
CA GLY A 16 -9.22 17.13 17.27
C GLY A 16 -8.47 16.85 15.96
N HIS A 17 -7.15 16.54 15.98
CA HIS A 17 -6.36 16.39 14.76
C HIS A 17 -5.79 14.98 14.55
N VAL A 18 -5.18 14.41 15.56
CA VAL A 18 -4.48 13.13 15.44
C VAL A 18 -4.81 12.22 16.60
N ALA A 19 -5.16 10.98 16.28
CA ALA A 19 -5.13 9.86 17.20
C ALA A 19 -4.43 8.71 16.47
N PHE A 20 -3.23 8.34 16.91
CA PHE A 20 -2.46 7.25 16.32
C PHE A 20 -1.94 6.34 17.42
N THR A 21 -2.20 5.06 17.26
CA THR A 21 -1.69 4.01 18.13
C THR A 21 -0.95 2.96 17.31
N ALA A 22 0.12 2.43 17.88
CA ALA A 22 0.81 1.28 17.33
C ALA A 22 1.30 0.38 18.47
N ASP A 23 1.10 -0.91 18.30
CA ASP A 23 1.57 -1.96 19.20
C ASP A 23 2.38 -2.98 18.43
N GLY A 24 3.38 -3.56 19.09
CA GLY A 24 4.17 -4.60 18.46
C GLY A 24 5.11 -5.32 19.41
N ALA A 25 5.67 -6.40 18.90
CA ALA A 25 6.75 -7.14 19.53
C ALA A 25 7.69 -7.65 18.44
N ALA A 26 8.97 -7.76 18.77
CA ALA A 26 9.95 -8.30 17.84
C ALA A 26 11.03 -9.08 18.59
N ARG A 27 11.55 -10.11 17.96
CA ARG A 27 12.69 -10.91 18.41
C ARG A 27 13.67 -11.07 17.28
N ASN A 28 14.95 -11.20 17.64
CA ASN A 28 16.04 -11.39 16.68
C ASN A 28 16.10 -10.32 15.59
N VAL A 29 15.82 -9.06 15.92
CA VAL A 29 15.70 -7.95 14.93
C VAL A 29 16.97 -7.70 14.12
N LEU A 30 18.13 -8.16 14.58
CA LEU A 30 19.41 -8.04 13.89
C LEU A 30 19.67 -9.16 12.88
N ASP A 31 18.82 -10.16 12.81
CA ASP A 31 18.95 -11.30 11.91
C ASP A 31 17.60 -11.53 11.17
N PRO A 32 17.43 -10.97 9.96
CA PRO A 32 16.17 -11.09 9.21
C PRO A 32 15.73 -12.52 8.94
N GLY A 33 16.68 -13.46 8.83
CA GLY A 33 16.40 -14.87 8.62
C GLY A 33 15.84 -15.59 9.86
N ARG A 34 15.97 -14.96 11.03
CA ARG A 34 15.47 -15.47 12.33
C ARG A 34 14.50 -14.53 13.01
N MET A 35 14.26 -13.38 12.42
CA MET A 35 13.37 -12.35 12.95
C MET A 35 11.95 -12.88 13.08
N GLU A 36 11.36 -12.67 14.24
CA GLU A 36 9.94 -12.86 14.51
C GLU A 36 9.40 -11.52 15.00
N ALA A 37 8.40 -10.98 14.32
CA ALA A 37 7.82 -9.69 14.66
C ALA A 37 6.35 -9.64 14.34
N SER A 38 5.62 -8.86 15.12
CA SER A 38 4.24 -8.48 14.83
C SER A 38 4.01 -7.03 15.23
N ALA A 39 3.29 -6.31 14.42
CA ALA A 39 2.85 -4.96 14.70
C ALA A 39 1.41 -4.76 14.26
N ARG A 40 0.68 -3.93 14.98
CA ARG A 40 -0.63 -3.39 14.61
C ARG A 40 -0.59 -1.89 14.77
N PHE A 41 -1.21 -1.17 13.87
CA PHE A 41 -1.33 0.27 13.96
C PHE A 41 -2.71 0.73 13.51
N GLU A 42 -3.17 1.81 14.14
CA GLU A 42 -4.41 2.49 13.80
C GLU A 42 -4.22 4.00 13.95
N GLY A 43 -4.77 4.77 13.01
CA GLY A 43 -4.70 6.22 13.02
C GLY A 43 -6.00 6.84 12.51
N ASP A 44 -6.46 7.89 13.18
CA ASP A 44 -7.51 8.81 12.73
C ASP A 44 -6.89 10.21 12.65
N PHE A 45 -6.79 10.74 11.44
CA PHE A 45 -6.19 12.02 11.14
C PHE A 45 -7.26 12.95 10.61
N ARG A 46 -7.40 14.12 11.21
CA ARG A 46 -8.41 15.12 10.88
C ARG A 46 -7.80 16.48 10.76
N ASP A 47 -8.33 17.30 9.87
CA ASP A 47 -7.94 18.69 9.70
C ASP A 47 -6.40 18.85 9.57
N MET A 48 -5.80 17.99 8.74
CA MET A 48 -4.36 17.92 8.56
C MET A 48 -3.83 18.84 7.46
N ALA A 49 -4.64 19.77 6.97
CA ALA A 49 -4.27 20.71 5.91
C ALA A 49 -3.00 21.53 6.22
N PHE A 50 -2.70 21.76 7.52
CA PHE A 50 -1.46 22.42 7.93
C PHE A 50 -0.18 21.70 7.44
N LEU A 51 -0.25 20.38 7.20
CA LEU A 51 0.89 19.62 6.64
C LEU A 51 1.22 20.02 5.21
N GLU A 52 0.28 20.61 4.47
CA GLU A 52 0.54 21.13 3.13
C GLU A 52 1.59 22.27 3.20
N ALA A 53 1.58 23.04 4.29
CA ALA A 53 2.55 24.09 4.50
C ALA A 53 3.99 23.57 4.73
N LEU A 54 4.13 22.31 5.14
CA LEU A 54 5.43 21.65 5.37
C LEU A 54 6.03 21.07 4.07
N LEU A 55 5.25 20.99 2.99
CA LEU A 55 5.76 20.52 1.71
C LEU A 55 6.83 21.49 1.18
N PRO A 56 8.02 21.01 0.83
CA PRO A 56 9.17 21.86 0.50
C PRO A 56 9.00 22.63 -0.81
N ASP A 57 8.20 22.10 -1.73
CA ASP A 57 8.02 22.66 -3.07
C ASP A 57 6.62 23.26 -3.26
N SER A 58 6.59 24.51 -3.72
CA SER A 58 5.34 25.21 -4.04
C SER A 58 4.56 24.56 -5.20
N ALA A 59 5.23 23.84 -6.10
CA ALA A 59 4.56 23.09 -7.16
C ALA A 59 3.85 21.85 -6.60
N LEU A 60 4.45 21.16 -5.64
CA LEU A 60 3.82 20.03 -4.94
C LEU A 60 2.60 20.51 -4.14
N ARG A 61 2.69 21.62 -3.41
CA ARG A 61 1.56 22.19 -2.64
C ARG A 61 0.34 22.50 -3.49
N ARG A 62 0.52 22.83 -4.76
CA ARG A 62 -0.59 23.13 -5.68
C ARG A 62 -1.20 21.86 -6.28
N ARG A 63 -0.50 20.75 -6.23
CA ARG A 63 -0.93 19.48 -6.83
C ARG A 63 -1.48 18.48 -5.83
N ILE A 64 -1.01 18.57 -4.59
CA ILE A 64 -1.39 17.64 -3.52
C ILE A 64 -2.30 18.38 -2.53
N ALA A 65 -3.41 17.78 -2.19
CA ALA A 65 -4.26 18.18 -1.09
C ALA A 65 -4.30 17.04 -0.05
N ILE A 66 -4.53 17.41 1.20
CA ILE A 66 -4.73 16.44 2.27
C ILE A 66 -6.21 16.43 2.61
N PRO A 67 -6.91 15.30 2.44
CA PRO A 67 -8.33 15.20 2.82
C PRO A 67 -8.58 15.54 4.29
N ASP A 68 -9.75 16.09 4.57
CA ASP A 68 -10.14 16.51 5.92
C ASP A 68 -10.08 15.36 6.93
N ARG A 69 -10.32 14.15 6.48
CA ARG A 69 -10.24 12.96 7.30
C ARG A 69 -9.57 11.79 6.58
N ILE A 70 -8.56 11.23 7.23
CA ILE A 70 -7.88 10.00 6.81
C ILE A 70 -7.87 9.03 7.99
N ARG A 71 -8.31 7.82 7.76
CA ARG A 71 -8.16 6.71 8.70
C ARG A 71 -7.19 5.69 8.12
N LEU A 72 -6.25 5.27 8.93
CA LEU A 72 -5.26 4.26 8.57
C LEU A 72 -5.30 3.15 9.59
N ARG A 73 -5.37 1.91 9.16
CA ARG A 73 -5.22 0.74 10.01
C ARG A 73 -4.39 -0.31 9.30
N GLY A 74 -3.65 -1.08 10.08
CA GLY A 74 -2.89 -2.16 9.45
C GLY A 74 -2.18 -3.05 10.44
N THR A 75 -1.56 -4.06 9.86
CA THR A 75 -0.72 -5.04 10.55
C THR A 75 0.52 -5.30 9.72
N ALA A 76 1.61 -5.61 10.41
CA ALA A 76 2.83 -6.11 9.79
C ALA A 76 3.36 -7.28 10.59
N GLY A 77 4.00 -8.22 9.92
CA GLY A 77 4.55 -9.41 10.55
C GLY A 77 5.82 -9.87 9.87
N ALA A 78 6.68 -10.52 10.65
CA ALA A 78 7.84 -11.24 10.16
C ALA A 78 7.94 -12.59 10.89
N ASP A 79 8.25 -13.64 10.16
CA ASP A 79 8.51 -14.97 10.68
C ASP A 79 9.62 -15.62 9.87
N LYS A 80 10.86 -15.55 10.42
CA LYS A 80 12.04 -16.27 9.92
C LYS A 80 12.27 -16.12 8.42
N GLY A 81 12.26 -14.88 7.94
CA GLY A 81 12.46 -14.56 6.51
C GLY A 81 11.18 -14.46 5.68
N ALA A 82 10.03 -14.77 6.26
CA ALA A 82 8.73 -14.45 5.69
C ALA A 82 8.22 -13.13 6.28
N PHE A 83 7.77 -12.22 5.42
CA PHE A 83 7.26 -10.91 5.78
C PHE A 83 5.84 -10.74 5.23
N SER A 84 4.99 -10.10 6.00
CA SER A 84 3.64 -9.75 5.57
C SER A 84 3.27 -8.36 6.07
N ALA A 85 2.47 -7.67 5.29
CA ALA A 85 1.85 -6.42 5.70
C ALA A 85 0.45 -6.33 5.10
N ALA A 86 -0.48 -5.77 5.86
CA ALA A 86 -1.80 -5.43 5.39
C ALA A 86 -2.17 -4.05 5.93
N SER A 87 -2.70 -3.19 5.09
CA SER A 87 -3.15 -1.86 5.51
C SER A 87 -4.40 -1.44 4.75
N THR A 88 -5.20 -0.64 5.41
CA THR A 88 -6.36 0.02 4.82
C THR A 88 -6.25 1.51 5.12
N LEU A 89 -6.36 2.31 4.09
CA LEU A 89 -6.51 3.76 4.17
C LEU A 89 -7.91 4.11 3.71
N SER A 90 -8.68 4.74 4.58
CA SER A 90 -10.05 5.16 4.29
C SER A 90 -10.17 6.68 4.41
N THR A 91 -10.94 7.26 3.51
CA THR A 91 -11.39 8.65 3.56
C THR A 91 -12.91 8.67 3.67
N ASP A 92 -13.52 9.84 3.72
CA ASP A 92 -14.97 9.93 3.71
C ASP A 92 -15.59 9.56 2.34
N GLY A 93 -14.76 9.46 1.29
CA GLY A 93 -15.21 9.15 -0.07
C GLY A 93 -14.88 7.76 -0.57
N GLY A 94 -13.99 7.02 0.09
CA GLY A 94 -13.58 5.70 -0.39
C GLY A 94 -12.40 5.11 0.36
N GLU A 95 -11.94 3.95 -0.09
CA GLU A 95 -10.95 3.15 0.60
C GLU A 95 -9.89 2.58 -0.35
N ILE A 96 -8.65 2.51 0.14
CA ILE A 96 -7.58 1.70 -0.45
C ILE A 96 -7.18 0.61 0.55
N ALA A 97 -7.22 -0.63 0.12
CA ALA A 97 -6.66 -1.77 0.86
C ALA A 97 -5.41 -2.29 0.13
N LEU A 98 -4.33 -2.48 0.89
CA LEU A 98 -3.07 -3.03 0.41
C LEU A 98 -2.68 -4.23 1.25
N GLN A 99 -2.31 -5.33 0.60
CA GLN A 99 -1.71 -6.49 1.23
C GLN A 99 -0.44 -6.87 0.50
N GLY A 100 0.60 -7.24 1.25
CA GLY A 100 1.88 -7.66 0.72
C GLY A 100 2.45 -8.83 1.48
N ARG A 101 3.15 -9.71 0.78
CA ARG A 101 3.92 -10.82 1.36
C ARG A 101 5.22 -11.01 0.61
N LEU A 102 6.24 -11.40 1.33
CA LEU A 102 7.56 -11.68 0.82
C LEU A 102 8.16 -12.85 1.62
N ASP A 103 8.64 -13.86 0.96
CA ASP A 103 9.47 -14.91 1.57
C ASP A 103 10.86 -14.88 0.92
N THR A 104 11.85 -14.48 1.70
CA THR A 104 13.22 -14.30 1.22
C THR A 104 13.94 -15.62 0.97
N ARG A 105 13.47 -16.73 1.52
CA ARG A 105 14.08 -18.06 1.35
C ARG A 105 13.64 -18.70 0.05
N SER A 106 12.39 -18.57 -0.29
CA SER A 106 11.81 -19.06 -1.56
C SER A 106 11.79 -18.01 -2.65
N GLU A 107 12.22 -16.79 -2.33
CA GLU A 107 12.10 -15.61 -3.21
C GLU A 107 10.66 -15.36 -3.71
N ALA A 108 9.66 -15.87 -2.96
CA ALA A 108 8.26 -15.69 -3.32
C ALA A 108 7.73 -14.35 -2.81
N TYR A 109 6.95 -13.67 -3.64
CA TYR A 109 6.33 -12.40 -3.30
C TYR A 109 4.91 -12.31 -3.83
N GLY A 110 4.11 -11.46 -3.20
CA GLY A 110 2.76 -11.16 -3.65
C GLY A 110 2.31 -9.81 -3.11
N ILE A 111 1.55 -9.10 -3.92
CA ILE A 111 0.91 -7.84 -3.56
C ILE A 111 -0.52 -7.85 -4.08
N GLU A 112 -1.43 -7.36 -3.27
CA GLU A 112 -2.82 -7.11 -3.63
C GLU A 112 -3.17 -5.67 -3.26
N LEU A 113 -3.72 -4.93 -4.20
CA LEU A 113 -4.22 -3.58 -4.01
C LEU A 113 -5.66 -3.54 -4.48
N ARG A 114 -6.52 -2.95 -3.67
CA ARG A 114 -7.91 -2.69 -3.99
C ARG A 114 -8.25 -1.24 -3.67
N CYS A 115 -8.86 -0.57 -4.62
CA CYS A 115 -9.43 0.74 -4.44
C CYS A 115 -10.94 0.62 -4.64
N ASP A 116 -11.70 1.04 -3.66
CA ASP A 116 -13.16 1.08 -3.69
C ASP A 116 -13.61 2.54 -3.61
N SER A 117 -14.12 3.06 -4.71
CA SER A 117 -14.61 4.45 -4.89
C SER A 117 -13.62 5.50 -4.36
N PHE A 118 -12.32 5.24 -4.53
CA PHE A 118 -11.29 6.07 -3.90
C PHE A 118 -11.21 7.44 -4.59
N PRO A 119 -11.40 8.56 -3.87
CA PRO A 119 -11.47 9.90 -4.44
C PRO A 119 -10.06 10.47 -4.70
N LEU A 120 -9.47 10.16 -5.85
CA LEU A 120 -8.15 10.67 -6.21
C LEU A 120 -8.10 12.20 -6.24
N ASN A 121 -9.20 12.85 -6.62
CA ASN A 121 -9.31 14.32 -6.62
C ASN A 121 -9.17 14.96 -5.23
N SER A 122 -9.45 14.21 -4.16
CA SER A 122 -9.24 14.69 -2.79
C SER A 122 -7.75 14.78 -2.43
N PHE A 123 -6.89 14.07 -3.15
CA PHE A 123 -5.44 14.10 -2.97
C PHE A 123 -4.72 14.86 -4.09
N LEU A 124 -5.26 14.80 -5.30
CA LEU A 124 -4.66 15.36 -6.52
C LEU A 124 -5.68 16.24 -7.27
N PRO A 125 -6.12 17.37 -6.68
CA PRO A 125 -7.21 18.17 -7.25
C PRO A 125 -6.85 18.80 -8.61
N ALA A 126 -5.56 18.98 -8.88
CA ALA A 126 -5.10 19.59 -10.14
C ALA A 126 -5.07 18.61 -11.32
N ASP A 127 -5.10 17.30 -11.09
CA ASP A 127 -4.84 16.30 -12.14
C ASP A 127 -6.12 15.83 -12.86
N SER A 128 -7.28 16.42 -12.54
CA SER A 128 -8.59 16.08 -13.14
C SER A 128 -8.96 14.59 -13.00
N LEU A 129 -8.36 13.91 -12.04
CA LEU A 129 -8.70 12.55 -11.65
C LEU A 129 -9.86 12.59 -10.66
N GLY A 130 -10.82 11.70 -10.80
CA GLY A 130 -11.97 11.56 -9.90
C GLY A 130 -11.93 10.26 -9.10
N LEU A 131 -13.04 9.55 -9.09
CA LEU A 131 -13.17 8.28 -8.40
C LEU A 131 -12.39 7.16 -9.10
N LEU A 132 -11.83 6.27 -8.30
CA LEU A 132 -11.09 5.10 -8.79
C LEU A 132 -11.58 3.83 -8.11
N ASP A 133 -12.04 2.87 -8.94
CA ASP A 133 -12.34 1.50 -8.55
C ASP A 133 -11.39 0.57 -9.33
N LEU A 134 -10.47 -0.07 -8.61
CA LEU A 134 -9.55 -1.02 -9.22
C LEU A 134 -9.17 -2.16 -8.28
N ALA A 135 -8.78 -3.27 -8.87
CA ALA A 135 -8.13 -4.38 -8.22
C ALA A 135 -6.84 -4.74 -8.95
N LEU A 136 -5.72 -4.79 -8.22
CA LEU A 136 -4.42 -5.23 -8.70
C LEU A 136 -3.97 -6.43 -7.86
N GLN A 137 -3.57 -7.49 -8.53
CA GLN A 137 -2.87 -8.62 -7.95
C GLN A 137 -1.58 -8.83 -8.71
N ALA A 138 -0.48 -8.87 -8.00
CA ALA A 138 0.82 -9.22 -8.57
C ALA A 138 1.53 -10.21 -7.66
N GLY A 139 2.25 -11.15 -8.23
CA GLY A 139 2.99 -12.12 -7.47
C GLY A 139 3.95 -12.92 -8.33
N GLY A 140 4.84 -13.64 -7.65
CA GLY A 140 5.84 -14.40 -8.36
C GLY A 140 6.88 -15.02 -7.45
N SER A 141 7.94 -15.49 -8.08
CA SER A 141 9.13 -16.02 -7.43
C SER A 141 10.39 -15.66 -8.23
N GLY A 142 11.49 -15.46 -7.50
CA GLY A 142 12.74 -14.96 -8.07
C GLY A 142 12.79 -13.43 -8.15
N PHE A 143 13.90 -12.84 -7.68
CA PHE A 143 14.06 -11.39 -7.65
C PHE A 143 14.79 -10.83 -8.88
N ASP A 144 15.38 -11.70 -9.68
CA ASP A 144 16.07 -11.32 -10.91
C ASP A 144 15.22 -11.69 -12.14
N PRO A 145 14.62 -10.71 -12.82
CA PRO A 145 13.69 -10.96 -13.93
C PRO A 145 14.34 -11.61 -15.15
N LEU A 146 15.68 -11.61 -15.23
CA LEU A 146 16.43 -12.21 -16.34
C LEU A 146 16.75 -13.69 -16.12
N ARG A 147 16.54 -14.23 -14.91
CA ARG A 147 16.77 -15.65 -14.65
C ARG A 147 15.64 -16.51 -15.20
N ALA A 148 15.99 -17.64 -15.79
CA ALA A 148 15.04 -18.57 -16.38
C ALA A 148 14.00 -19.14 -15.41
N GLN A 149 14.34 -19.24 -14.12
CA GLN A 149 13.44 -19.72 -13.06
C GLN A 149 12.52 -18.64 -12.49
N THR A 150 12.76 -17.35 -12.80
CA THR A 150 11.89 -16.27 -12.33
C THR A 150 10.54 -16.33 -13.02
N ARG A 151 9.51 -16.26 -12.22
CA ARG A 151 8.13 -16.24 -12.65
C ARG A 151 7.39 -15.11 -11.97
N GLY A 152 6.50 -14.48 -12.71
CA GLY A 152 5.66 -13.43 -12.18
C GLY A 152 4.34 -13.35 -12.92
N ASN A 153 3.33 -12.87 -12.23
CA ASN A 153 2.04 -12.57 -12.84
C ASN A 153 1.49 -11.26 -12.30
N ILE A 154 0.82 -10.52 -13.15
CA ILE A 154 0.10 -9.30 -12.82
C ILE A 154 -1.32 -9.44 -13.39
N ARG A 155 -2.31 -9.16 -12.55
CA ARG A 155 -3.70 -8.98 -12.95
C ARG A 155 -4.15 -7.62 -12.47
N LEU A 156 -4.57 -6.78 -13.39
CA LEU A 156 -5.17 -5.49 -13.10
C LEU A 156 -6.58 -5.48 -13.69
N GLN A 157 -7.53 -5.09 -12.89
CA GLN A 157 -8.89 -4.80 -13.31
C GLN A 157 -9.24 -3.38 -12.88
N VAL A 158 -9.63 -2.55 -13.83
CA VAL A 158 -10.14 -1.20 -13.57
C VAL A 158 -11.63 -1.22 -13.87
N ASP A 159 -12.45 -1.22 -12.82
CA ASP A 159 -13.90 -1.21 -12.95
C ASP A 159 -14.40 0.21 -13.25
N ARG A 160 -13.74 1.21 -12.67
CA ARG A 160 -14.03 2.62 -12.89
C ARG A 160 -12.78 3.46 -12.68
N ALA A 161 -12.53 4.39 -13.59
CA ALA A 161 -11.58 5.47 -13.40
C ALA A 161 -12.19 6.74 -13.99
N GLU A 162 -12.39 7.76 -13.17
CA GLU A 162 -12.90 9.04 -13.63
C GLU A 162 -11.74 9.96 -14.01
N PHE A 163 -11.80 10.50 -15.22
CA PHE A 163 -10.84 11.47 -15.72
C PHE A 163 -11.57 12.58 -16.48
N ARG A 164 -11.38 13.82 -16.05
CA ARG A 164 -12.03 15.02 -16.62
C ARG A 164 -13.55 14.89 -16.72
N GLY A 165 -14.17 14.34 -15.65
CA GLY A 165 -15.61 14.13 -15.58
C GLY A 165 -16.16 13.05 -16.53
N ARG A 166 -15.29 12.18 -17.05
CA ARG A 166 -15.69 11.01 -17.85
C ARG A 166 -15.26 9.74 -17.15
N ASP A 167 -16.16 8.77 -17.10
CA ASP A 167 -15.87 7.45 -16.58
C ASP A 167 -15.24 6.57 -17.66
N PHE A 168 -14.16 5.91 -17.29
CA PHE A 168 -13.49 4.84 -18.03
C PHE A 168 -13.49 3.60 -17.14
N GLY A 169 -13.74 2.45 -17.70
CA GLY A 169 -13.76 1.21 -16.93
C GLY A 169 -13.86 -0.01 -17.83
N GLY A 170 -13.95 -1.18 -17.19
CA GLY A 170 -13.99 -2.46 -17.89
C GLY A 170 -12.59 -2.98 -18.30
N VAL A 171 -11.52 -2.21 -18.08
CA VAL A 171 -10.17 -2.57 -18.54
C VAL A 171 -9.59 -3.67 -17.68
N LYS A 172 -9.12 -4.74 -18.33
CA LYS A 172 -8.44 -5.87 -17.70
C LYS A 172 -7.08 -6.10 -18.35
N LEU A 173 -6.04 -6.12 -17.53
CA LEU A 173 -4.69 -6.48 -17.94
C LEU A 173 -4.26 -7.76 -17.24
N ASN A 174 -3.81 -8.74 -17.99
CA ASN A 174 -3.12 -9.90 -17.48
C ASN A 174 -1.74 -9.95 -18.11
N ALA A 175 -0.70 -10.01 -17.28
CA ALA A 175 0.68 -10.14 -17.74
C ALA A 175 1.37 -11.26 -16.98
N ASN A 176 2.23 -12.00 -17.65
CA ASN A 176 3.00 -13.10 -17.09
C ASN A 176 4.47 -12.94 -17.51
N LEU A 177 5.36 -13.18 -16.55
CA LEU A 177 6.79 -13.30 -16.76
C LEU A 177 7.20 -14.75 -16.52
N GLU A 178 7.82 -15.36 -17.49
CA GLU A 178 8.36 -16.72 -17.39
C GLU A 178 9.63 -16.83 -18.23
N GLY A 179 10.73 -17.32 -17.63
CA GLY A 179 11.97 -17.52 -18.34
C GLY A 179 12.55 -16.26 -19.00
N GLY A 180 12.37 -15.09 -18.39
CA GLY A 180 12.81 -13.80 -18.96
C GLY A 180 11.89 -13.27 -20.09
N GLN A 181 10.80 -13.95 -20.40
CA GLN A 181 9.85 -13.51 -21.40
C GLN A 181 8.61 -12.92 -20.73
N LEU A 182 8.23 -11.73 -21.15
CA LEU A 182 7.01 -11.05 -20.72
C LEU A 182 5.93 -11.26 -21.77
N SER A 183 4.79 -11.78 -21.36
CA SER A 183 3.58 -11.87 -22.17
C SER A 183 2.43 -11.16 -21.49
N GLY A 184 1.51 -10.59 -22.25
CA GLY A 184 0.39 -9.88 -21.67
C GLY A 184 -0.81 -9.83 -22.62
N ARG A 185 -2.00 -9.68 -22.02
CA ARG A 185 -3.25 -9.46 -22.72
C ARG A 185 -4.00 -8.31 -22.06
N LEU A 186 -4.39 -7.34 -22.85
CA LEU A 186 -5.31 -6.27 -22.49
C LEU A 186 -6.68 -6.58 -23.11
N SER A 187 -7.75 -6.40 -22.35
CA SER A 187 -9.13 -6.53 -22.80
C SER A 187 -10.01 -5.51 -22.07
N ASP A 188 -11.09 -5.16 -22.67
CA ASP A 188 -12.18 -4.31 -22.23
C ASP A 188 -13.51 -5.10 -22.25
#